data_d173b3c70294dfdfee2958f5059eb1fd
#
_entry.id   d173b3c70294dfdfee2958f5059eb1fd
#
_cell.length_a   1.000
_cell.length_b   1.000
_cell.length_c   1.000
_cell.angle_alpha   90.00
_cell.angle_beta   90.00
_cell.angle_gamma   90.00
#
_symmetry.space_group_name_H-M   'P 1'
#
loop_
_entity.id
_entity.type
_entity.pdbx_description
1 polymer ?
#
loop_
_entity_poly.entity_id
_entity_poly.type
_entity_poly.pdbx_seq_one_letter_code
_entity_poly.pdbx_strand_id
1 'polypeptide(L)'
;MARLKEQYVNEIAPALNKKFGYKSVMQIPKLDKVIINVAAGEAKENVKVIDAIVADLGQITGQKAVVCKAKKSFANFKLRQGMPIGAKVTLRGERMYEFVDRLFNVALPRVRDFRGINGNSFDGRGNYAFGLKEQIIFPEIDFDKVDAVRGMDICFVTTAKTDEEAKELLKALGAPFAN
;
A
#
# COMPACT_ATOMS: atom_id res chain seq x y z
N MET A 1 6.69 -8.00 -18.52
CA MET A 1 6.49 -8.51 -17.14
C MET A 1 7.16 -7.52 -16.19
N ALA A 2 6.57 -7.20 -15.04
CA ALA A 2 7.17 -6.27 -14.09
C ALA A 2 8.51 -6.82 -13.56
N ARG A 3 9.56 -5.99 -13.51
CA ARG A 3 10.92 -6.35 -13.07
C ARG A 3 10.91 -7.11 -11.73
N LEU A 4 10.18 -6.58 -10.75
CA LEU A 4 10.10 -7.17 -9.41
C LEU A 4 9.39 -8.53 -9.40
N LYS A 5 8.46 -8.76 -10.34
CA LYS A 5 7.80 -10.07 -10.50
C LYS A 5 8.76 -11.12 -11.07
N GLU A 6 9.60 -10.74 -12.02
CA GLU A 6 10.66 -11.63 -12.55
C GLU A 6 11.68 -11.97 -11.47
N GLN A 7 12.09 -10.98 -10.70
CA GLN A 7 12.99 -11.19 -9.57
C GLN A 7 12.36 -12.11 -8.51
N TYR A 8 11.06 -11.94 -8.23
CA TYR A 8 10.36 -12.84 -7.31
C TYR A 8 10.42 -14.29 -7.77
N VAL A 9 10.14 -14.58 -9.04
CA VAL A 9 10.10 -15.94 -9.57
C VAL A 9 11.50 -16.56 -9.62
N ASN A 10 12.50 -15.79 -10.07
CA ASN A 10 13.84 -16.32 -10.36
C ASN A 10 14.74 -16.40 -9.13
N GLU A 11 14.60 -15.48 -8.18
CA GLU A 11 15.52 -15.32 -7.06
C GLU A 11 14.85 -15.49 -5.69
N ILE A 12 13.74 -14.74 -5.46
CA ILE A 12 13.14 -14.63 -4.12
C ILE A 12 12.44 -15.93 -3.71
N ALA A 13 11.61 -16.49 -4.58
CA ALA A 13 10.88 -17.72 -4.27
C ALA A 13 11.81 -18.92 -3.98
N PRO A 14 12.88 -19.20 -4.77
CA PRO A 14 13.86 -20.20 -4.42
C PRO A 14 14.59 -19.94 -3.10
N ALA A 15 14.95 -18.68 -2.82
CA ALA A 15 15.63 -18.30 -1.58
C ALA A 15 14.74 -18.54 -0.34
N LEU A 16 13.47 -18.15 -0.41
CA LEU A 16 12.48 -18.39 0.65
C LEU A 16 12.25 -19.88 0.87
N ASN A 17 12.15 -20.65 -0.22
CA ASN A 17 12.00 -22.11 -0.13
C ASN A 17 13.20 -22.76 0.57
N LYS A 18 14.42 -22.32 0.25
CA LYS A 18 15.66 -22.81 0.89
C LYS A 18 15.71 -22.45 2.38
N LYS A 19 15.22 -21.24 2.75
CA LYS A 19 15.24 -20.75 4.14
C LYS A 19 14.22 -21.46 5.03
N PHE A 20 12.99 -21.64 4.56
CA PHE A 20 11.86 -22.16 5.35
C PHE A 20 11.53 -23.63 5.08
N GLY A 21 12.07 -24.25 4.01
CA GLY A 21 11.91 -25.67 3.73
C GLY A 21 10.48 -26.09 3.38
N TYR A 22 9.80 -25.35 2.50
CA TYR A 22 8.43 -25.68 2.10
C TYR A 22 8.34 -27.00 1.34
N LYS A 23 7.32 -27.80 1.63
CA LYS A 23 7.07 -29.08 0.95
C LYS A 23 6.54 -28.93 -0.48
N SER A 24 5.90 -27.80 -0.78
CA SER A 24 5.31 -27.50 -2.08
C SER A 24 5.61 -26.08 -2.50
N VAL A 25 5.87 -25.87 -3.79
CA VAL A 25 6.05 -24.53 -4.38
C VAL A 25 4.86 -23.61 -4.13
N MET A 26 3.65 -24.17 -3.99
CA MET A 26 2.44 -23.39 -3.70
C MET A 26 2.37 -22.85 -2.26
N GLN A 27 3.23 -23.33 -1.35
CA GLN A 27 3.31 -22.83 0.03
C GLN A 27 4.21 -21.61 0.16
N ILE A 28 5.05 -21.35 -0.84
CA ILE A 28 5.99 -20.22 -0.81
C ILE A 28 5.17 -18.92 -0.71
N PRO A 29 5.47 -18.06 0.27
CA PRO A 29 4.75 -16.81 0.45
C PRO A 29 4.93 -15.88 -0.75
N LYS A 30 3.83 -15.27 -1.18
CA LYS A 30 3.77 -14.29 -2.28
C LYS A 30 2.86 -13.13 -1.92
N LEU A 31 3.03 -12.00 -2.60
CA LEU A 31 2.06 -10.92 -2.53
C LEU A 31 0.75 -11.33 -3.22
N ASP A 32 -0.36 -11.20 -2.51
CA ASP A 32 -1.72 -11.39 -3.06
C ASP A 32 -2.27 -10.09 -3.62
N LYS A 33 -2.22 -9.03 -2.82
CA LYS A 33 -2.69 -7.69 -3.18
C LYS A 33 -2.02 -6.62 -2.33
N VAL A 34 -2.02 -5.40 -2.86
CA VAL A 34 -1.68 -4.19 -2.12
C VAL A 34 -2.91 -3.28 -2.11
N ILE A 35 -3.28 -2.80 -0.95
CA ILE A 35 -4.42 -1.91 -0.76
C ILE A 35 -3.89 -0.55 -0.32
N ILE A 36 -4.28 0.49 -1.02
CA ILE A 36 -3.98 1.88 -0.68
C ILE A 36 -5.29 2.53 -0.28
N ASN A 37 -5.33 3.12 0.91
CA ASN A 37 -6.50 3.78 1.46
C ASN A 37 -6.16 5.22 1.85
N VAL A 38 -7.02 6.14 1.47
CA VAL A 38 -6.97 7.54 1.90
C VAL A 38 -8.28 7.88 2.59
N ALA A 39 -8.18 8.24 3.87
CA ALA A 39 -9.33 8.73 4.63
C ALA A 39 -9.39 10.25 4.54
N ALA A 40 -10.58 10.78 4.25
CA ALA A 40 -10.80 12.20 4.13
C ALA A 40 -11.92 12.68 5.08
N GLY A 41 -11.53 13.07 6.27
CA GLY A 41 -12.48 13.67 7.25
C GLY A 41 -13.11 14.97 6.75
N GLU A 42 -12.40 15.74 5.93
CA GLU A 42 -12.83 16.99 5.30
C GLU A 42 -13.95 16.80 4.27
N ALA A 43 -14.10 15.60 3.73
CA ALA A 43 -15.12 15.27 2.74
C ALA A 43 -16.57 15.44 3.26
N LYS A 44 -16.75 15.53 4.59
CA LYS A 44 -18.05 15.82 5.21
C LYS A 44 -18.55 17.22 4.86
N GLU A 45 -17.63 18.15 4.71
CA GLU A 45 -17.93 19.57 4.43
C GLU A 45 -17.77 19.86 2.94
N ASN A 46 -16.77 19.25 2.29
CA ASN A 46 -16.49 19.45 0.87
C ASN A 46 -16.30 18.13 0.12
N VAL A 47 -17.33 17.72 -0.61
CA VAL A 47 -17.32 16.47 -1.39
C VAL A 47 -16.27 16.49 -2.52
N LYS A 48 -15.90 17.66 -3.04
CA LYS A 48 -14.88 17.79 -4.11
C LYS A 48 -13.49 17.26 -3.70
N VAL A 49 -13.21 17.23 -2.39
CA VAL A 49 -11.98 16.63 -1.85
C VAL A 49 -11.84 15.17 -2.25
N ILE A 50 -12.94 14.42 -2.32
CA ILE A 50 -12.92 13.02 -2.76
C ILE A 50 -12.52 12.88 -4.22
N ASP A 51 -12.97 13.80 -5.08
CA ASP A 51 -12.63 13.75 -6.51
C ASP A 51 -11.12 14.00 -6.70
N ALA A 52 -10.53 14.93 -5.94
CA ALA A 52 -9.08 15.14 -5.93
C ALA A 52 -8.32 13.89 -5.46
N ILE A 53 -8.74 13.26 -4.37
CA ILE A 53 -8.11 12.02 -3.87
C ILE A 53 -8.22 10.88 -4.89
N VAL A 54 -9.36 10.73 -5.55
CA VAL A 54 -9.56 9.71 -6.59
C VAL A 54 -8.63 9.97 -7.78
N ALA A 55 -8.42 11.24 -8.15
CA ALA A 55 -7.50 11.63 -9.21
C ALA A 55 -6.05 11.31 -8.82
N ASP A 56 -5.60 11.71 -7.63
CA ASP A 56 -4.26 11.45 -7.11
C ASP A 56 -3.97 9.93 -7.06
N LEU A 57 -4.87 9.15 -6.46
CA LEU A 57 -4.73 7.69 -6.43
C LEU A 57 -4.71 7.07 -7.83
N GLY A 58 -5.49 7.63 -8.75
CA GLY A 58 -5.49 7.22 -10.17
C GLY A 58 -4.14 7.45 -10.83
N GLN A 59 -3.49 8.59 -10.60
CA GLN A 59 -2.16 8.92 -11.11
C GLN A 59 -1.08 8.00 -10.51
N ILE A 60 -1.08 7.82 -9.19
CA ILE A 60 -0.10 6.98 -8.48
C ILE A 60 -0.19 5.51 -8.93
N THR A 61 -1.40 4.97 -9.08
CA THR A 61 -1.62 3.53 -9.26
C THR A 61 -1.92 3.11 -10.70
N GLY A 62 -2.27 4.05 -11.56
CA GLY A 62 -2.77 3.76 -12.91
C GLY A 62 -4.13 3.06 -12.92
N GLN A 63 -4.85 3.05 -11.79
CA GLN A 63 -6.16 2.42 -11.63
C GLN A 63 -7.13 3.37 -10.93
N LYS A 64 -8.37 3.45 -11.41
CA LYS A 64 -9.40 4.29 -10.80
C LYS A 64 -9.70 3.84 -9.37
N ALA A 65 -9.64 4.78 -8.43
CA ALA A 65 -9.96 4.53 -7.03
C ALA A 65 -11.47 4.35 -6.82
N VAL A 66 -11.83 3.55 -5.82
CA VAL A 66 -13.21 3.33 -5.38
C VAL A 66 -13.50 4.23 -4.20
N VAL A 67 -14.55 5.05 -4.30
CA VAL A 67 -15.00 5.91 -3.21
C VAL A 67 -15.61 5.07 -2.08
N CYS A 68 -15.10 5.28 -0.88
CA CYS A 68 -15.59 4.63 0.33
C CYS A 68 -16.68 5.49 0.98
N LYS A 69 -17.86 4.87 1.17
CA LYS A 69 -19.02 5.53 1.80
C LYS A 69 -19.23 5.04 3.24
N ALA A 70 -19.74 5.90 4.09
CA ALA A 70 -20.09 5.57 5.47
C ALA A 70 -21.17 4.48 5.52
N LYS A 71 -20.93 3.42 6.28
CA LYS A 71 -21.88 2.31 6.46
C LYS A 71 -23.01 2.61 7.44
N LYS A 72 -22.73 3.46 8.43
CA LYS A 72 -23.68 3.86 9.49
C LYS A 72 -23.62 5.35 9.72
N SER A 73 -24.69 5.90 10.28
CA SER A 73 -24.74 7.30 10.73
C SER A 73 -24.17 7.42 12.14
N PHE A 74 -23.32 8.43 12.38
CA PHE A 74 -22.74 8.75 13.68
C PHE A 74 -22.90 10.25 13.94
N ALA A 75 -23.78 10.62 14.86
CA ALA A 75 -24.07 12.01 15.18
C ALA A 75 -22.83 12.77 15.69
N ASN A 76 -22.02 12.15 16.57
CA ASN A 76 -20.80 12.75 17.13
C ASN A 76 -19.78 13.14 16.07
N PHE A 77 -19.73 12.40 14.95
CA PHE A 77 -18.82 12.68 13.83
C PHE A 77 -19.50 13.44 12.70
N LYS A 78 -20.75 13.85 12.85
CA LYS A 78 -21.56 14.51 11.80
C LYS A 78 -21.63 13.69 10.51
N LEU A 79 -21.65 12.36 10.64
CA LEU A 79 -21.70 11.42 9.53
C LEU A 79 -23.10 10.88 9.34
N ARG A 80 -23.53 10.83 8.08
CA ARG A 80 -24.75 10.12 7.65
C ARG A 80 -24.38 8.93 6.79
N GLN A 81 -25.17 7.87 6.85
CA GLN A 81 -25.02 6.71 6.00
C GLN A 81 -25.01 7.13 4.51
N GLY A 82 -24.08 6.57 3.75
CA GLY A 82 -23.91 6.87 2.33
C GLY A 82 -23.02 8.08 2.01
N MET A 83 -22.62 8.89 2.99
CA MET A 83 -21.68 10.00 2.76
C MET A 83 -20.29 9.44 2.35
N PRO A 84 -19.62 10.05 1.33
CA PRO A 84 -18.28 9.70 0.97
C PRO A 84 -17.30 10.13 2.08
N ILE A 85 -16.40 9.23 2.51
CA ILE A 85 -15.46 9.46 3.61
C ILE A 85 -14.01 9.19 3.25
N GLY A 86 -13.75 8.69 2.05
CA GLY A 86 -12.41 8.39 1.57
C GLY A 86 -12.45 7.65 0.26
N ALA A 87 -11.27 7.23 -0.19
CA ALA A 87 -11.12 6.40 -1.39
C ALA A 87 -10.07 5.31 -1.16
N LYS A 88 -10.20 4.20 -1.87
CA LYS A 88 -9.24 3.10 -1.83
C LYS A 88 -8.98 2.51 -3.21
N VAL A 89 -7.80 1.96 -3.38
CA VAL A 89 -7.40 1.16 -4.55
C VAL A 89 -6.88 -0.18 -4.08
N THR A 90 -7.24 -1.24 -4.81
CA THR A 90 -6.67 -2.58 -4.60
C THR A 90 -5.91 -2.98 -5.85
N LEU A 91 -4.61 -3.17 -5.72
CA LEU A 91 -3.72 -3.56 -6.79
C LEU A 91 -3.40 -5.05 -6.71
N ARG A 92 -3.37 -5.71 -7.88
CA ARG A 92 -3.03 -7.13 -8.04
C ARG A 92 -2.16 -7.33 -9.28
N GLY A 93 -1.50 -8.49 -9.36
CA GLY A 93 -0.74 -8.89 -10.53
C GLY A 93 0.40 -7.94 -10.88
N GLU A 94 0.57 -7.59 -12.15
CA GLU A 94 1.71 -6.78 -12.61
C GLU A 94 1.70 -5.37 -12.06
N ARG A 95 0.54 -4.71 -12.04
CA ARG A 95 0.40 -3.35 -11.48
C ARG A 95 0.80 -3.29 -10.00
N MET A 96 0.50 -4.34 -9.24
CA MET A 96 0.92 -4.45 -7.84
C MET A 96 2.44 -4.47 -7.72
N TYR A 97 3.13 -5.31 -8.48
CA TYR A 97 4.59 -5.40 -8.43
C TYR A 97 5.28 -4.12 -8.90
N GLU A 98 4.75 -3.47 -9.94
CA GLU A 98 5.27 -2.18 -10.40
C GLU A 98 5.08 -1.07 -9.37
N PHE A 99 3.92 -1.03 -8.71
CA PHE A 99 3.68 -0.09 -7.62
C PHE A 99 4.64 -0.33 -6.45
N VAL A 100 4.84 -1.58 -6.04
CA VAL A 100 5.75 -1.94 -4.93
C VAL A 100 7.19 -1.55 -5.26
N ASP A 101 7.63 -1.79 -6.49
CA ASP A 101 8.97 -1.41 -6.96
C ASP A 101 9.19 0.11 -6.88
N ARG A 102 8.26 0.90 -7.39
CA ARG A 102 8.32 2.37 -7.31
C ARG A 102 8.23 2.89 -5.87
N LEU A 103 7.37 2.27 -5.05
CA LEU A 103 7.23 2.63 -3.65
C LEU A 103 8.53 2.47 -2.88
N PHE A 104 9.18 1.31 -2.97
CA PHE A 104 10.40 1.02 -2.21
C PHE A 104 11.63 1.73 -2.73
N ASN A 105 11.79 1.82 -4.04
CA ASN A 105 13.01 2.33 -4.66
C ASN A 105 12.97 3.83 -4.99
N VAL A 106 11.79 4.41 -5.16
CA VAL A 106 11.64 5.81 -5.60
C VAL A 106 10.92 6.67 -4.57
N ALA A 107 9.74 6.23 -4.09
CA ALA A 107 8.90 7.05 -3.23
C ALA A 107 9.43 7.13 -1.79
N LEU A 108 9.72 5.99 -1.15
CA LEU A 108 10.19 5.97 0.24
C LEU A 108 11.51 6.73 0.47
N PRO A 109 12.53 6.65 -0.39
CA PRO A 109 13.73 7.45 -0.23
C PRO A 109 13.50 8.97 -0.29
N ARG A 110 12.39 9.42 -0.87
CA ARG A 110 12.02 10.84 -0.94
C ARG A 110 11.29 11.35 0.31
N VAL A 111 10.91 10.44 1.22
CA VAL A 111 10.30 10.82 2.51
C VAL A 111 11.32 11.60 3.33
N ARG A 112 10.90 12.75 3.85
CA ARG A 112 11.74 13.58 4.72
C ARG A 112 12.12 12.81 5.99
N ASP A 113 13.43 12.84 6.33
CA ASP A 113 13.98 12.13 7.51
C ASP A 113 13.66 10.62 7.54
N PHE A 114 13.66 9.97 6.39
CA PHE A 114 13.35 8.55 6.28
C PHE A 114 14.43 7.70 6.96
N ARG A 115 14.02 6.91 7.95
CA ARG A 115 14.89 5.99 8.72
C ARG A 115 14.51 4.52 8.53
N GLY A 116 13.64 4.21 7.60
CA GLY A 116 13.07 2.88 7.38
C GLY A 116 11.62 2.77 7.85
N ILE A 117 10.95 1.72 7.40
CA ILE A 117 9.58 1.39 7.81
C ILE A 117 9.60 0.51 9.06
N ASN A 118 8.58 0.61 9.91
CA ASN A 118 8.51 -0.14 11.15
C ASN A 118 8.42 -1.66 10.87
N GLY A 119 9.36 -2.43 11.38
CA GLY A 119 9.43 -3.88 11.22
C GLY A 119 8.44 -4.69 12.07
N ASN A 120 7.59 -4.05 12.88
CA ASN A 120 6.67 -4.71 13.81
C ASN A 120 5.19 -4.45 13.50
N SER A 121 4.87 -3.83 12.35
CA SER A 121 3.50 -3.51 11.95
C SER A 121 2.81 -4.65 11.18
N PHE A 122 2.97 -5.88 11.66
CA PHE A 122 2.31 -7.07 11.15
C PHE A 122 1.06 -7.41 11.98
N ASP A 123 0.11 -8.13 11.39
CA ASP A 123 -1.19 -8.47 11.99
C ASP A 123 -1.22 -9.85 12.68
N GLY A 124 -0.12 -10.56 12.77
CA GLY A 124 -0.03 -11.94 13.28
C GLY A 124 -0.37 -13.01 12.25
N ARG A 125 -0.75 -12.63 11.03
CA ARG A 125 -1.13 -13.53 9.92
C ARG A 125 -0.37 -13.28 8.62
N GLY A 126 0.76 -12.60 8.73
CA GLY A 126 1.62 -12.31 7.59
C GLY A 126 1.18 -11.14 6.70
N ASN A 127 0.27 -10.28 7.14
CA ASN A 127 -0.04 -9.04 6.46
C ASN A 127 0.70 -7.88 7.13
N TYR A 128 1.07 -6.89 6.35
CA TYR A 128 1.84 -5.73 6.80
C TYR A 128 1.14 -4.43 6.40
N ALA A 129 1.12 -3.45 7.28
CA ALA A 129 0.57 -2.14 6.98
C ALA A 129 1.45 -1.02 7.53
N PHE A 130 1.55 0.07 6.79
CA PHE A 130 2.17 1.31 7.26
C PHE A 130 1.50 2.53 6.64
N GLY A 131 1.60 3.67 7.34
CA GLY A 131 1.07 4.95 6.91
C GLY A 131 2.16 5.83 6.29
N LEU A 132 1.81 6.51 5.21
CA LEU A 132 2.56 7.63 4.65
C LEU A 132 1.87 8.93 5.02
N LYS A 133 2.64 9.94 5.37
CA LYS A 133 2.10 11.26 5.77
C LYS A 133 1.75 12.15 4.58
N GLU A 134 2.42 11.94 3.45
CA GLU A 134 2.38 12.86 2.30
C GLU A 134 2.30 12.08 0.98
N GLN A 135 1.36 12.44 0.09
CA GLN A 135 1.26 11.88 -1.26
C GLN A 135 2.31 12.42 -2.23
N ILE A 136 2.89 13.58 -1.93
CA ILE A 136 3.86 14.26 -2.80
C ILE A 136 5.20 13.54 -2.96
N ILE A 137 5.44 12.49 -2.18
CA ILE A 137 6.63 11.63 -2.35
C ILE A 137 6.60 10.85 -3.66
N PHE A 138 5.42 10.63 -4.24
CA PHE A 138 5.28 9.96 -5.52
C PHE A 138 5.61 10.91 -6.67
N PRO A 139 6.52 10.52 -7.58
CA PRO A 139 6.95 11.37 -8.69
C PRO A 139 5.84 11.67 -9.71
N GLU A 140 4.77 10.86 -9.70
CA GLU A 140 3.60 11.02 -10.56
C GLU A 140 2.71 12.19 -10.15
N ILE A 141 2.85 12.66 -8.92
CA ILE A 141 2.08 13.77 -8.36
C ILE A 141 2.81 15.08 -8.62
N ASP A 142 2.14 15.99 -9.31
CA ASP A 142 2.61 17.35 -9.57
C ASP A 142 2.28 18.23 -8.36
N PHE A 143 3.32 18.71 -7.66
CA PHE A 143 3.17 19.53 -6.45
C PHE A 143 2.31 20.78 -6.67
N ASP A 144 2.41 21.41 -7.85
CA ASP A 144 1.68 22.64 -8.15
C ASP A 144 0.17 22.42 -8.34
N LYS A 145 -0.26 21.17 -8.53
CA LYS A 145 -1.68 20.79 -8.74
C LYS A 145 -2.34 20.23 -7.49
N VAL A 146 -1.57 20.00 -6.43
CA VAL A 146 -2.07 19.44 -5.17
C VAL A 146 -2.78 20.52 -4.37
N ASP A 147 -4.05 20.33 -4.06
CA ASP A 147 -4.84 21.25 -3.24
C ASP A 147 -4.52 21.13 -1.73
N ALA A 148 -4.18 19.94 -1.25
CA ALA A 148 -3.77 19.71 0.13
C ALA A 148 -2.88 18.48 0.27
N VAL A 149 -1.93 18.52 1.20
CA VAL A 149 -1.12 17.35 1.56
C VAL A 149 -1.97 16.37 2.36
N ARG A 150 -2.05 15.12 1.88
CA ARG A 150 -2.83 14.05 2.50
C ARG A 150 -1.99 12.81 2.69
N GLY A 151 -2.20 12.18 3.85
CA GLY A 151 -1.61 10.87 4.14
C GLY A 151 -2.40 9.73 3.51
N MET A 152 -1.77 8.57 3.46
CA MET A 152 -2.39 7.33 3.02
C MET A 152 -1.87 6.14 3.78
N ASP A 153 -2.70 5.11 3.90
CA ASP A 153 -2.34 3.82 4.48
C ASP A 153 -2.11 2.82 3.36
N ILE A 154 -1.00 2.09 3.42
CA ILE A 154 -0.64 1.06 2.47
C ILE A 154 -0.60 -0.28 3.20
N CYS A 155 -1.45 -1.21 2.75
CA CYS A 155 -1.55 -2.55 3.32
C CYS A 155 -1.08 -3.58 2.30
N PHE A 156 -0.09 -4.38 2.69
CA PHE A 156 0.40 -5.54 1.93
C PHE A 156 -0.28 -6.79 2.45
N VAL A 157 -1.04 -7.44 1.60
CA VAL A 157 -1.66 -8.73 1.90
C VAL A 157 -0.82 -9.80 1.23
N THR A 158 -0.34 -10.76 2.03
CA THR A 158 0.49 -11.86 1.56
C THR A 158 -0.21 -13.20 1.78
N THR A 159 0.34 -14.25 1.19
CA THR A 159 -0.09 -15.63 1.44
C THR A 159 0.73 -16.31 2.54
N ALA A 160 1.62 -15.58 3.21
CA ALA A 160 2.39 -16.08 4.33
C ALA A 160 1.47 -16.50 5.49
N LYS A 161 1.88 -17.48 6.25
CA LYS A 161 1.14 -17.95 7.44
C LYS A 161 1.62 -17.27 8.71
N THR A 162 2.86 -16.83 8.73
CA THR A 162 3.50 -16.17 9.88
C THR A 162 4.06 -14.81 9.48
N ASP A 163 4.23 -13.93 10.46
CA ASP A 163 4.80 -12.61 10.26
C ASP A 163 6.28 -12.67 9.86
N GLU A 164 7.00 -13.69 10.32
CA GLU A 164 8.40 -13.91 9.96
C GLU A 164 8.56 -14.21 8.47
N GLU A 165 7.71 -15.11 7.92
CA GLU A 165 7.70 -15.41 6.49
C GLU A 165 7.38 -14.16 5.66
N ALA A 166 6.40 -13.37 6.10
CA ALA A 166 6.02 -12.14 5.41
C ALA A 166 7.11 -11.08 5.48
N LYS A 167 7.79 -10.93 6.63
CA LYS A 167 8.89 -10.00 6.81
C LYS A 167 10.05 -10.32 5.87
N GLU A 168 10.42 -11.60 5.78
CA GLU A 168 11.48 -12.04 4.87
C GLU A 168 11.08 -11.86 3.40
N LEU A 169 9.81 -12.13 3.04
CA LEU A 169 9.29 -11.84 1.71
C LEU A 169 9.42 -10.36 1.37
N LEU A 170 8.93 -9.46 2.23
CA LEU A 170 8.98 -8.02 2.00
C LEU A 170 10.42 -7.51 1.96
N LYS A 171 11.30 -8.01 2.83
CA LYS A 171 12.72 -7.69 2.83
C LYS A 171 13.40 -8.09 1.51
N ALA A 172 13.09 -9.27 1.00
CA ALA A 172 13.61 -9.75 -0.28
C ALA A 172 13.08 -8.92 -1.47
N LEU A 173 11.85 -8.38 -1.37
CA LEU A 173 11.28 -7.44 -2.34
C LEU A 173 11.87 -6.02 -2.25
N GLY A 174 12.77 -5.76 -1.30
CA GLY A 174 13.43 -4.47 -1.14
C GLY A 174 12.81 -3.53 -0.11
N ALA A 175 11.92 -4.03 0.77
CA ALA A 175 11.34 -3.21 1.82
C ALA A 175 12.42 -2.71 2.79
N PRO A 176 12.58 -1.38 2.98
CA PRO A 176 13.62 -0.79 3.83
C PRO A 176 13.14 -0.74 5.29
N PHE A 177 13.19 -1.88 5.97
CA PHE A 177 12.87 -1.92 7.39
C PHE A 177 13.89 -1.17 8.24
N ALA A 178 13.42 -0.43 9.24
CA ALA A 178 14.28 0.16 10.25
C ALA A 178 14.93 -0.95 11.09
N ASN A 179 16.21 -0.76 11.40
CA ASN A 179 16.97 -1.66 12.28
C ASN A 179 16.55 -1.51 13.74
#